data_ec50226fea0ae78afb522cf47b6a0e59
#
_entry.id   ec50226fea0ae78afb522cf47b6a0e59
#
_cell.length_a   1.000
_cell.length_b   1.000
_cell.length_c   1.000
_cell.angle_alpha   90.00
_cell.angle_beta   90.00
_cell.angle_gamma   90.00
#
_symmetry.space_group_name_H-M   'P 1'
#
loop_
_entity.id
_entity.type
_entity.pdbx_description
1 polymer ?
#
loop_
_entity_poly.entity_id
_entity_poly.type
_entity_poly.pdbx_seq_one_letter_code
_entity_poly.pdbx_strand_id
1 'polypeptide(L)'
;MDKTYTNGSDRTEEHILVCLSSSPSNKKIVHTAAAMAAALHARFTALYVQNRILSDTSDKKRLEEHIHFAEKLGAEIVTTHGENIPVKIAEYAHLSNVTKIVIGQSNAKRSHFFSRAALTEQLIKAAPDIDIHIIPDAVKSEIYPKKQPLLYTNKPSLKDCFLTISIFAICTLI
;
A
#
# COMPACT_ATOMS: atom_id res chain seq x y z
N MET A 1 15.04 48.54 19.03
CA MET A 1 13.93 48.01 18.20
C MET A 1 14.07 46.48 18.18
N ASP A 2 13.55 45.84 19.22
CA ASP A 2 13.57 44.40 19.35
C ASP A 2 12.47 43.78 18.50
N LYS A 3 12.86 43.00 17.48
CA LYS A 3 11.92 42.15 16.75
C LYS A 3 11.76 40.86 17.53
N THR A 4 10.77 40.85 18.40
CA THR A 4 10.27 39.60 19.02
C THR A 4 9.72 38.72 17.92
N TYR A 5 10.48 37.71 17.54
CA TYR A 5 9.96 36.60 16.74
C TYR A 5 9.01 35.80 17.62
N THR A 6 7.73 36.09 17.52
CA THR A 6 6.69 35.20 18.05
C THR A 6 6.73 33.93 17.27
N ASN A 7 7.39 32.90 17.83
CA ASN A 7 7.30 31.53 17.41
C ASN A 7 5.88 31.04 17.76
N GLY A 8 4.88 31.52 17.02
CA GLY A 8 3.57 30.91 16.95
C GLY A 8 3.72 29.58 16.19
N SER A 9 4.04 28.53 16.93
CA SER A 9 3.80 27.17 16.41
C SER A 9 2.29 27.01 16.30
N ASP A 10 1.75 27.45 15.18
CA ASP A 10 0.46 26.98 14.69
C ASP A 10 0.68 25.50 14.36
N ARG A 11 0.71 24.65 15.40
CA ARG A 11 0.67 23.21 15.25
C ARG A 11 -0.75 22.92 14.81
N THR A 12 -0.98 22.92 13.51
CA THR A 12 -2.16 22.31 12.94
C THR A 12 -2.23 20.90 13.52
N GLU A 13 -3.29 20.64 14.29
CA GLU A 13 -3.51 19.35 14.92
C GLU A 13 -3.55 18.29 13.81
N GLU A 14 -2.60 17.35 13.83
CA GLU A 14 -2.53 16.29 12.83
C GLU A 14 -3.77 15.41 12.93
N HIS A 15 -4.36 15.08 11.78
CA HIS A 15 -5.52 14.21 11.70
C HIS A 15 -5.30 13.13 10.64
N ILE A 16 -5.23 11.89 11.09
CA ILE A 16 -5.02 10.71 10.23
C ILE A 16 -6.33 10.03 9.94
N LEU A 17 -6.61 9.88 8.66
CA LEU A 17 -7.77 9.17 8.12
C LEU A 17 -7.32 7.83 7.52
N VAL A 18 -7.83 6.70 8.01
CA VAL A 18 -7.66 5.40 7.35
C VAL A 18 -8.92 4.99 6.63
N CYS A 19 -8.79 4.50 5.39
CA CYS A 19 -9.91 3.99 4.62
C CYS A 19 -10.15 2.52 4.91
N LEU A 20 -11.35 2.18 5.39
CA LEU A 20 -11.77 0.82 5.66
C LEU A 20 -12.28 0.12 4.40
N SER A 21 -11.99 -1.17 4.31
CA SER A 21 -12.46 -2.05 3.24
C SER A 21 -12.57 -3.50 3.73
N SER A 22 -13.24 -4.35 2.96
CA SER A 22 -13.30 -5.80 3.20
C SER A 22 -12.04 -6.55 2.76
N SER A 23 -10.98 -5.86 2.30
CA SER A 23 -9.73 -6.51 1.87
C SER A 23 -9.02 -7.19 3.05
N PRO A 24 -8.49 -8.42 2.91
CA PRO A 24 -7.75 -9.10 3.97
C PRO A 24 -6.54 -8.31 4.50
N SER A 25 -5.94 -7.46 3.69
CA SER A 25 -4.81 -6.60 4.07
C SER A 25 -5.21 -5.40 4.92
N ASN A 26 -6.51 -5.11 5.05
CA ASN A 26 -6.98 -3.89 5.72
C ASN A 26 -6.56 -3.82 7.20
N LYS A 27 -6.47 -4.96 7.91
CA LYS A 27 -5.95 -5.00 9.30
C LYS A 27 -4.53 -4.41 9.41
N LYS A 28 -3.65 -4.73 8.46
CA LYS A 28 -2.29 -4.17 8.41
C LYS A 28 -2.33 -2.66 8.19
N ILE A 29 -3.20 -2.20 7.31
CA ILE A 29 -3.35 -0.78 6.96
C ILE A 29 -3.83 0.01 8.18
N VAL A 30 -4.87 -0.48 8.85
CA VAL A 30 -5.42 0.12 10.08
C VAL A 30 -4.36 0.16 11.20
N HIS A 31 -3.61 -0.92 11.39
CA HIS A 31 -2.52 -0.96 12.38
C HIS A 31 -1.43 0.06 12.07
N THR A 32 -1.04 0.19 10.80
CA THR A 32 -0.02 1.18 10.39
C THR A 32 -0.53 2.61 10.62
N ALA A 33 -1.78 2.90 10.26
CA ALA A 33 -2.38 4.21 10.49
C ALA A 33 -2.49 4.56 11.98
N ALA A 34 -2.87 3.59 12.82
CA ALA A 34 -2.91 3.77 14.27
C ALA A 34 -1.52 4.07 14.86
N ALA A 35 -0.48 3.37 14.40
CA ALA A 35 0.90 3.63 14.81
C ALA A 35 1.37 5.03 14.39
N MET A 36 0.99 5.49 13.19
CA MET A 36 1.25 6.86 12.74
C MET A 36 0.52 7.89 13.61
N ALA A 37 -0.76 7.66 13.92
CA ALA A 37 -1.55 8.54 14.75
C ALA A 37 -0.96 8.68 16.16
N ALA A 38 -0.54 7.56 16.76
CA ALA A 38 0.12 7.55 18.06
C ALA A 38 1.45 8.31 18.05
N ALA A 39 2.29 8.10 17.01
CA ALA A 39 3.59 8.75 16.89
C ALA A 39 3.49 10.28 16.68
N LEU A 40 2.45 10.73 15.99
CA LEU A 40 2.20 12.15 15.71
C LEU A 40 1.29 12.83 16.73
N HIS A 41 0.78 12.09 17.72
CA HIS A 41 -0.27 12.54 18.65
C HIS A 41 -1.47 13.11 17.91
N ALA A 42 -1.84 12.46 16.80
CA ALA A 42 -2.86 12.90 15.87
C ALA A 42 -4.25 12.37 16.23
N ARG A 43 -5.29 13.09 15.80
CA ARG A 43 -6.64 12.50 15.74
C ARG A 43 -6.61 11.32 14.77
N PHE A 44 -7.39 10.27 15.09
CA PHE A 44 -7.42 9.05 14.30
C PHE A 44 -8.86 8.68 13.92
N THR A 45 -9.17 8.71 12.64
CA THR A 45 -10.49 8.37 12.11
C THR A 45 -10.39 7.23 11.11
N ALA A 46 -11.33 6.30 11.18
CA ALA A 46 -11.48 5.21 10.23
C ALA A 46 -12.76 5.40 9.42
N LEU A 47 -12.63 5.71 8.14
CA LEU A 47 -13.71 6.00 7.23
C LEU A 47 -14.08 4.79 6.39
N TYR A 48 -15.36 4.43 6.40
CA TYR A 48 -15.96 3.49 5.46
C TYR A 48 -16.87 4.21 4.49
N VAL A 49 -16.63 4.07 3.18
CA VAL A 49 -17.53 4.55 2.14
C VAL A 49 -18.39 3.41 1.67
N GLN A 50 -19.67 3.44 2.06
CA GLN A 50 -20.64 2.43 1.65
C GLN A 50 -21.13 2.72 0.24
N ASN A 51 -20.81 1.82 -0.70
CA ASN A 51 -21.42 1.80 -2.02
C ASN A 51 -22.39 0.60 -2.13
N ARG A 52 -23.26 0.63 -3.12
CA ARG A 52 -24.32 -0.40 -3.30
C ARG A 52 -23.78 -1.79 -3.71
N ILE A 53 -22.51 -1.96 -3.88
CA ILE A 53 -21.90 -3.14 -4.56
C ILE A 53 -21.52 -4.27 -3.58
N LEU A 54 -21.54 -4.07 -2.26
CA LEU A 54 -21.23 -5.13 -1.30
C LEU A 54 -22.43 -6.09 -1.15
N SER A 55 -22.45 -7.11 -1.99
CA SER A 55 -23.49 -8.16 -1.98
C SER A 55 -23.04 -9.45 -1.27
N ASP A 56 -21.74 -9.63 -0.98
CA ASP A 56 -21.24 -10.85 -0.37
C ASP A 56 -21.21 -10.78 1.16
N THR A 57 -21.84 -11.78 1.80
CA THR A 57 -21.94 -11.90 3.25
C THR A 57 -20.55 -12.03 3.90
N SER A 58 -19.60 -12.67 3.23
CA SER A 58 -18.22 -12.82 3.72
C SER A 58 -17.46 -11.50 3.77
N ASP A 59 -17.72 -10.60 2.82
CA ASP A 59 -17.12 -9.27 2.79
C ASP A 59 -17.68 -8.37 3.89
N LYS A 60 -18.99 -8.49 4.19
CA LYS A 60 -19.62 -7.76 5.29
C LYS A 60 -19.02 -8.15 6.64
N LYS A 61 -18.94 -9.46 6.93
CA LYS A 61 -18.35 -9.94 8.16
C LYS A 61 -16.90 -9.47 8.35
N ARG A 62 -16.11 -9.51 7.28
CA ARG A 62 -14.72 -9.05 7.31
C ARG A 62 -14.60 -7.56 7.54
N LEU A 63 -15.49 -6.79 6.95
CA LEU A 63 -15.57 -5.34 7.19
C LEU A 63 -15.92 -5.04 8.65
N GLU A 64 -16.90 -5.71 9.24
CA GLU A 64 -17.25 -5.58 10.66
C GLU A 64 -16.06 -5.90 11.57
N GLU A 65 -15.30 -6.96 11.27
CA GLU A 65 -14.06 -7.28 12.00
C GLU A 65 -13.02 -6.16 11.89
N HIS A 66 -12.92 -5.50 10.74
CA HIS A 66 -11.99 -4.38 10.55
C HIS A 66 -12.44 -3.11 11.28
N ILE A 67 -13.75 -2.85 11.31
CA ILE A 67 -14.33 -1.74 12.09
C ILE A 67 -13.99 -1.94 13.57
N HIS A 68 -14.33 -3.10 14.14
CA HIS A 68 -14.01 -3.40 15.54
C HIS A 68 -12.51 -3.35 15.85
N PHE A 69 -11.68 -3.74 14.89
CA PHE A 69 -10.22 -3.64 15.04
C PHE A 69 -9.76 -2.18 15.08
N ALA A 70 -10.31 -1.32 14.24
CA ALA A 70 -10.02 0.11 14.23
C ALA A 70 -10.46 0.80 15.53
N GLU A 71 -11.68 0.49 16.01
CA GLU A 71 -12.20 0.98 17.29
C GLU A 71 -11.27 0.60 18.47
N LYS A 72 -10.81 -0.65 18.54
CA LYS A 72 -9.87 -1.10 19.57
C LYS A 72 -8.53 -0.38 19.56
N LEU A 73 -8.14 0.15 18.40
CA LEU A 73 -6.93 0.96 18.24
C LEU A 73 -7.18 2.46 18.44
N GLY A 74 -8.38 2.84 18.88
CA GLY A 74 -8.74 4.22 19.21
C GLY A 74 -9.21 5.07 18.04
N ALA A 75 -9.59 4.47 16.93
CA ALA A 75 -10.16 5.21 15.80
C ALA A 75 -11.62 5.63 16.07
N GLU A 76 -11.96 6.86 15.70
CA GLU A 76 -13.34 7.28 15.49
C GLU A 76 -13.86 6.64 14.21
N ILE A 77 -14.98 5.92 14.27
CA ILE A 77 -15.56 5.26 13.10
C ILE A 77 -16.58 6.15 12.42
N VAL A 78 -16.37 6.38 11.13
CA VAL A 78 -17.28 7.16 10.29
C VAL A 78 -17.71 6.36 9.08
N THR A 79 -19.00 6.37 8.80
CA THR A 79 -19.57 5.76 7.59
C THR A 79 -20.23 6.84 6.74
N THR A 80 -19.88 6.89 5.47
CA THR A 80 -20.54 7.74 4.47
C THR A 80 -21.05 6.90 3.31
N HIS A 81 -21.95 7.46 2.51
CA HIS A 81 -22.56 6.76 1.39
C HIS A 81 -22.20 7.48 0.08
N GLY A 82 -21.88 6.71 -0.95
CA GLY A 82 -21.64 7.28 -2.27
C GLY A 82 -21.12 6.28 -3.29
N GLU A 83 -21.32 6.60 -4.56
CA GLU A 83 -20.87 5.74 -5.66
C GLU A 83 -19.40 6.02 -6.03
N ASN A 84 -18.99 7.28 -5.93
CA ASN A 84 -17.61 7.70 -6.21
C ASN A 84 -16.80 7.74 -4.91
N ILE A 85 -16.13 6.64 -4.60
CA ILE A 85 -15.37 6.45 -3.35
C ILE A 85 -14.29 7.52 -3.18
N PRO A 86 -13.38 7.79 -4.16
CA PRO A 86 -12.34 8.81 -3.99
C PRO A 86 -12.88 10.20 -3.69
N VAL A 87 -13.97 10.60 -4.34
CA VAL A 87 -14.60 11.91 -4.09
C VAL A 87 -15.16 11.97 -2.67
N LYS A 88 -15.81 10.90 -2.19
CA LYS A 88 -16.35 10.87 -0.83
C LYS A 88 -15.27 10.87 0.25
N ILE A 89 -14.16 10.22 -0.01
CA ILE A 89 -12.98 10.30 0.88
C ILE A 89 -12.45 11.74 0.94
N ALA A 90 -12.25 12.37 -0.21
CA ALA A 90 -11.74 13.73 -0.29
C ALA A 90 -12.69 14.76 0.35
N GLU A 91 -13.99 14.66 0.09
CA GLU A 91 -15.02 15.51 0.73
C GLU A 91 -14.96 15.41 2.26
N TYR A 92 -14.92 14.20 2.79
CA TYR A 92 -14.81 14.00 4.23
C TYR A 92 -13.48 14.56 4.78
N ALA A 93 -12.39 14.29 4.09
CA ALA A 93 -11.07 14.72 4.51
C ALA A 93 -10.96 16.26 4.61
N HIS A 94 -11.48 16.98 3.62
CA HIS A 94 -11.51 18.47 3.67
C HIS A 94 -12.45 18.98 4.77
N LEU A 95 -13.63 18.42 4.91
CA LEU A 95 -14.61 18.86 5.94
C LEU A 95 -14.10 18.63 7.37
N SER A 96 -13.26 17.62 7.57
CA SER A 96 -12.77 17.20 8.88
C SER A 96 -11.33 17.66 9.16
N ASN A 97 -10.74 18.49 8.30
CA ASN A 97 -9.35 18.95 8.38
C ASN A 97 -8.36 17.79 8.52
N VAL A 98 -8.53 16.74 7.71
CA VAL A 98 -7.60 15.62 7.64
C VAL A 98 -6.30 16.09 7.00
N THR A 99 -5.18 15.74 7.62
CA THR A 99 -3.84 16.08 7.10
C THR A 99 -3.20 14.92 6.36
N LYS A 100 -3.55 13.68 6.72
CA LYS A 100 -2.99 12.47 6.12
C LYS A 100 -4.04 11.41 5.87
N ILE A 101 -4.07 10.86 4.67
CA ILE A 101 -4.96 9.75 4.30
C ILE A 101 -4.11 8.48 4.13
N VAL A 102 -4.51 7.39 4.80
CA VAL A 102 -3.86 6.09 4.70
C VAL A 102 -4.76 5.12 3.96
N ILE A 103 -4.30 4.62 2.82
CA ILE A 103 -5.02 3.65 1.99
C ILE A 103 -4.19 2.41 1.70
N GLY A 104 -4.85 1.31 1.40
CA GLY A 104 -4.19 0.09 0.96
C GLY A 104 -4.06 0.01 -0.55
N GLN A 105 -2.93 -0.46 -1.01
CA GLN A 105 -2.77 -0.94 -2.38
C GLN A 105 -3.07 -2.43 -2.42
N SER A 106 -4.31 -2.82 -2.64
CA SER A 106 -4.68 -4.23 -2.73
C SER A 106 -4.57 -4.76 -4.17
N ASN A 107 -3.98 -5.93 -4.36
CA ASN A 107 -3.83 -6.60 -5.66
C ASN A 107 -5.03 -7.48 -6.05
N ALA A 108 -6.18 -7.33 -5.40
CA ALA A 108 -7.33 -8.18 -5.73
C ALA A 108 -7.84 -7.91 -7.15
N LYS A 109 -7.66 -8.86 -8.01
CA LYS A 109 -8.14 -8.93 -9.41
C LYS A 109 -9.68 -8.92 -9.54
N ARG A 110 -10.41 -8.73 -8.42
CA ARG A 110 -11.86 -8.97 -8.34
C ARG A 110 -12.77 -7.75 -8.47
N SER A 111 -12.24 -6.55 -8.58
CA SER A 111 -13.10 -5.38 -8.81
C SER A 111 -12.98 -4.94 -10.26
N HIS A 112 -13.93 -5.38 -11.07
CA HIS A 112 -14.04 -5.01 -12.48
C HIS A 112 -14.35 -3.52 -12.72
N PHE A 113 -14.65 -2.73 -11.68
CA PHE A 113 -15.14 -1.36 -11.85
C PHE A 113 -14.15 -0.25 -11.53
N PHE A 114 -13.10 -0.51 -10.76
CA PHE A 114 -12.05 0.49 -10.54
C PHE A 114 -10.68 -0.18 -10.51
N SER A 115 -9.89 0.07 -11.52
CA SER A 115 -8.45 -0.14 -11.45
C SER A 115 -7.92 0.73 -10.31
N ARG A 116 -7.14 0.16 -9.38
CA ARG A 116 -6.65 0.87 -8.19
C ARG A 116 -5.71 2.02 -8.46
N ALA A 117 -4.99 1.95 -9.57
CA ALA A 117 -4.29 3.12 -10.08
C ALA A 117 -5.29 4.27 -10.27
N ALA A 118 -6.54 3.94 -10.72
CA ALA A 118 -7.58 4.94 -10.88
C ALA A 118 -8.08 5.51 -9.53
N LEU A 119 -8.21 4.71 -8.46
CA LEU A 119 -8.66 5.22 -7.15
C LEU A 119 -7.61 6.16 -6.54
N THR A 120 -6.36 5.73 -6.49
CA THR A 120 -5.26 6.55 -5.97
C THR A 120 -5.07 7.82 -6.77
N GLU A 121 -5.08 7.72 -8.10
CA GLU A 121 -4.95 8.87 -8.98
C GLU A 121 -6.12 9.87 -8.83
N GLN A 122 -7.34 9.36 -8.72
CA GLN A 122 -8.53 10.20 -8.50
C GLN A 122 -8.48 10.85 -7.11
N LEU A 123 -8.01 10.14 -6.08
CA LEU A 123 -7.88 10.69 -4.74
C LEU A 123 -6.80 11.79 -4.69
N ILE A 124 -5.65 11.61 -5.34
CA ILE A 124 -4.60 12.62 -5.45
C ILE A 124 -5.14 13.87 -6.15
N LYS A 125 -5.96 13.70 -7.19
CA LYS A 125 -6.58 14.83 -7.89
C LYS A 125 -7.66 15.54 -7.07
N ALA A 126 -8.39 14.80 -6.22
CA ALA A 126 -9.47 15.32 -5.41
C ALA A 126 -9.01 15.96 -4.09
N ALA A 127 -7.84 15.60 -3.60
CA ALA A 127 -7.24 16.09 -2.35
C ALA A 127 -5.74 16.37 -2.55
N PRO A 128 -5.36 17.38 -3.36
CA PRO A 128 -3.96 17.66 -3.71
C PRO A 128 -3.15 18.25 -2.56
N ASP A 129 -3.79 18.76 -1.53
CA ASP A 129 -3.25 19.40 -0.33
C ASP A 129 -3.14 18.44 0.86
N ILE A 130 -3.55 17.17 0.70
CA ILE A 130 -3.53 16.17 1.75
C ILE A 130 -2.48 15.09 1.44
N ASP A 131 -1.65 14.73 2.42
CA ASP A 131 -0.67 13.66 2.27
C ASP A 131 -1.35 12.30 2.12
N ILE A 132 -1.06 11.57 1.04
CA ILE A 132 -1.64 10.25 0.79
C ILE A 132 -0.58 9.16 0.98
N HIS A 133 -0.77 8.32 2.00
CA HIS A 133 0.07 7.17 2.31
C HIS A 133 -0.52 5.88 1.77
N ILE A 134 0.18 5.27 0.82
CA ILE A 134 -0.25 4.03 0.18
C ILE A 134 0.51 2.86 0.81
N ILE A 135 -0.20 1.99 1.51
CA ILE A 135 0.37 0.78 2.11
C ILE A 135 0.21 -0.38 1.13
N PRO A 136 1.31 -0.93 0.59
CA PRO A 136 1.21 -2.06 -0.31
C PRO A 136 0.70 -3.30 0.43
N ASP A 137 -0.15 -4.08 -0.26
CA ASP A 137 -0.41 -5.45 0.17
C ASP A 137 0.93 -6.17 0.26
N ALA A 138 1.08 -7.06 1.25
CA ALA A 138 2.23 -7.95 1.28
C ALA A 138 2.22 -8.74 -0.04
N VAL A 139 2.99 -8.28 -1.00
CA VAL A 139 3.23 -9.01 -2.23
C VAL A 139 3.84 -10.33 -1.78
N LYS A 140 3.17 -11.46 -2.04
CA LYS A 140 3.87 -12.72 -2.13
C LYS A 140 5.07 -12.41 -3.00
N SER A 141 6.25 -12.61 -2.47
CA SER A 141 7.55 -12.19 -3.02
C SER A 141 7.88 -12.91 -4.35
N GLU A 142 7.08 -12.67 -5.38
CA GLU A 142 7.32 -13.18 -6.74
C GLU A 142 7.95 -12.15 -7.67
N ILE A 143 8.17 -10.90 -7.20
CA ILE A 143 8.73 -9.83 -8.04
C ILE A 143 10.23 -9.61 -7.80
N TYR A 144 10.85 -10.26 -6.83
CA TYR A 144 12.29 -10.41 -6.89
C TYR A 144 12.56 -11.59 -7.83
N PRO A 145 13.11 -11.36 -9.03
CA PRO A 145 13.65 -12.48 -9.78
C PRO A 145 14.57 -13.19 -8.79
N LYS A 146 14.26 -14.45 -8.44
CA LYS A 146 15.22 -15.31 -7.78
C LYS A 146 16.52 -15.02 -8.52
N LYS A 147 17.53 -14.46 -7.83
CA LYS A 147 18.88 -14.45 -8.35
C LYS A 147 19.13 -15.89 -8.75
N GLN A 148 18.96 -16.17 -10.04
CA GLN A 148 19.43 -17.43 -10.57
C GLN A 148 20.89 -17.44 -10.17
N PRO A 149 21.35 -18.43 -9.40
CA PRO A 149 22.77 -18.59 -9.22
C PRO A 149 23.30 -18.60 -10.66
N LEU A 150 24.27 -17.74 -10.94
CA LEU A 150 25.02 -17.79 -12.17
C LEU A 150 25.70 -19.17 -12.16
N LEU A 151 24.93 -20.21 -12.47
CA LEU A 151 25.48 -21.49 -12.86
C LEU A 151 26.09 -21.21 -14.23
N TYR A 152 27.35 -20.85 -14.17
CA TYR A 152 28.28 -20.99 -15.29
C TYR A 152 28.35 -22.49 -15.60
N THR A 153 27.30 -23.03 -16.21
CA THR A 153 27.29 -24.35 -16.80
C THR A 153 27.88 -24.24 -18.19
N ASN A 154 29.18 -23.89 -18.24
CA ASN A 154 29.97 -24.30 -19.36
C ASN A 154 30.18 -25.81 -19.18
N LYS A 155 29.19 -26.62 -19.57
CA LYS A 155 29.45 -28.02 -19.84
C LYS A 155 30.38 -28.05 -21.06
N PRO A 156 31.66 -28.45 -20.91
CA PRO A 156 32.52 -28.60 -22.08
C PRO A 156 31.79 -29.55 -23.04
N SER A 157 31.59 -29.09 -24.26
CA SER A 157 31.02 -29.95 -25.30
C SER A 157 31.98 -31.07 -25.48
N LEU A 158 31.47 -32.31 -25.63
CA LEU A 158 32.30 -33.50 -25.97
C LEU A 158 33.25 -33.21 -27.16
N LYS A 159 32.85 -32.35 -28.07
CA LYS A 159 33.67 -31.87 -29.20
C LYS A 159 34.90 -31.08 -28.75
N ASP A 160 34.80 -30.24 -27.70
CA ASP A 160 35.92 -29.46 -27.19
C ASP A 160 36.92 -30.38 -26.47
N CYS A 161 36.46 -31.45 -25.80
CA CYS A 161 37.35 -32.45 -25.20
C CYS A 161 38.14 -33.25 -26.27
N PHE A 162 37.51 -33.61 -27.37
CA PHE A 162 38.20 -34.33 -28.45
C PHE A 162 39.24 -33.45 -29.15
N LEU A 163 38.95 -32.16 -29.30
CA LEU A 163 39.87 -31.22 -29.94
C LEU A 163 41.13 -31.00 -29.09
N THR A 164 41.01 -30.88 -27.78
CA THR A 164 42.12 -30.71 -26.85
C THR A 164 43.01 -31.96 -26.77
N ILE A 165 42.38 -33.18 -26.78
CA ILE A 165 43.10 -34.45 -26.77
C ILE A 165 43.88 -34.64 -28.09
N SER A 166 43.33 -34.28 -29.24
CA SER A 166 43.96 -34.35 -30.55
C SER A 166 45.18 -33.44 -30.62
N ILE A 167 45.11 -32.22 -30.11
CA ILE A 167 46.25 -31.27 -30.09
C ILE A 167 47.36 -31.79 -29.19
N PHE A 168 47.04 -32.38 -28.03
CA PHE A 168 48.05 -32.98 -27.15
C PHE A 168 48.76 -34.16 -27.78
N ALA A 169 48.02 -35.01 -28.51
CA ALA A 169 48.60 -36.19 -29.19
C ALA A 169 49.56 -35.80 -30.32
N ILE A 170 49.27 -34.72 -31.04
CA ILE A 170 50.16 -34.18 -32.09
C ILE A 170 51.45 -33.61 -31.53
N CYS A 171 51.36 -32.84 -30.39
CA CYS A 171 52.50 -32.25 -29.75
C CYS A 171 53.48 -33.30 -29.13
N THR A 172 53.01 -34.49 -28.81
CA THR A 172 53.90 -35.58 -28.25
C THR A 172 54.52 -36.43 -29.29
N LEU A 173 54.19 -36.28 -30.58
CA LEU A 173 54.73 -37.10 -31.70
C LEU A 173 55.77 -36.33 -32.54
N ILE A 174 56.12 -35.12 -32.19
CA ILE A 174 57.20 -34.30 -32.74
C ILE A 174 58.31 -34.20 -31.70
#